data_d5d46fe579ef7dc11b60e5ceb41529bb
#
_entry.id   d5d46fe579ef7dc11b60e5ceb41529bb
#
_cell.length_a   1.000
_cell.length_b   1.000
_cell.length_c   1.000
_cell.angle_alpha   90.00
_cell.angle_beta   90.00
_cell.angle_gamma   90.00
#
_symmetry.space_group_name_H-M   'P 1'
#
loop_
_entity.id
_entity.type
_entity.pdbx_description
1 polymer ?
#
loop_
_entity_poly.entity_id
_entity_poly.type
_entity_poly.pdbx_seq_one_letter_code
_entity_poly.pdbx_strand_id
1 'polypeptide(L)'
;MRECRSHDTILVQINPVERQGTPRSARDILNRLNEVSFNAVLLKELRMIAMLRQVAEPGNCEGALWAGMRIHRVTSEEMSLLGASSKLIAEWEFLCKLRDLGRSAAESFLAAHASDIGQRSSYDLDTLLKGV
;
A
#
# COMPACT_ATOMS: atom_id res chain seq x y z
N MET A 1 10.65 -2.76 -12.11
CA MET A 1 9.63 -3.81 -12.28
C MET A 1 9.65 -4.47 -13.67
N ARG A 2 10.10 -3.79 -14.72
CA ARG A 2 10.11 -4.30 -16.12
C ARG A 2 10.90 -5.60 -16.33
N GLU A 3 11.86 -5.91 -15.48
CA GLU A 3 12.70 -7.11 -15.57
C GLU A 3 12.22 -8.28 -14.69
N CYS A 4 11.20 -8.05 -13.87
CA CYS A 4 10.66 -9.07 -12.99
C CYS A 4 9.66 -9.97 -13.75
N ARG A 5 9.85 -11.28 -13.69
CA ARG A 5 8.95 -12.26 -14.34
C ARG A 5 7.68 -12.51 -13.56
N SER A 6 7.52 -11.92 -12.38
CA SER A 6 6.32 -12.06 -11.56
C SER A 6 5.28 -11.01 -11.95
N HIS A 7 4.04 -11.43 -12.10
CA HIS A 7 2.89 -10.54 -12.25
C HIS A 7 2.32 -10.09 -10.89
N ASP A 8 2.74 -10.71 -9.79
CA ASP A 8 2.26 -10.36 -8.46
C ASP A 8 3.22 -9.36 -7.78
N THR A 9 2.65 -8.31 -7.23
CA THR A 9 3.36 -7.29 -6.45
C THR A 9 2.70 -7.18 -5.08
N ILE A 10 3.47 -7.42 -4.03
CA ILE A 10 3.02 -7.27 -2.65
C ILE A 10 3.55 -5.95 -2.11
N LEU A 11 2.64 -5.06 -1.75
CA LEU A 11 2.95 -3.78 -1.11
C LEU A 11 2.87 -3.93 0.41
N VAL A 12 3.97 -3.68 1.09
CA VAL A 12 3.98 -3.56 2.55
C VAL A 12 3.84 -2.08 2.88
N GLN A 13 2.63 -1.69 3.30
CA GLN A 13 2.30 -0.29 3.53
C GLN A 13 2.45 0.06 5.01
N ILE A 14 3.43 0.90 5.31
CA ILE A 14 3.76 1.34 6.67
C ILE A 14 3.15 2.69 7.06
N ASN A 15 2.79 3.53 6.08
CA ASN A 15 2.09 4.79 6.35
C ASN A 15 0.63 4.68 5.91
N PRO A 16 -0.33 5.12 6.73
CA PRO A 16 -1.73 5.10 6.36
C PRO A 16 -2.00 6.05 5.19
N VAL A 17 -2.78 5.60 4.21
CA VAL A 17 -3.27 6.46 3.11
C VAL A 17 -4.44 7.30 3.60
N GLU A 18 -5.33 6.66 4.35
CA GLU A 18 -6.52 7.28 4.90
C GLU A 18 -6.38 7.44 6.41
N ARG A 19 -6.87 8.56 6.92
CA ARG A 19 -6.97 8.83 8.35
C ARG A 19 -8.31 9.51 8.61
N GLN A 20 -9.03 8.99 9.57
CA GLN A 20 -10.29 9.59 9.99
C GLN A 20 -10.07 10.91 10.74
N GLY A 21 -10.99 11.85 10.54
CA GLY A 21 -11.01 13.14 11.20
C GLY A 21 -10.09 14.18 10.57
N THR A 22 -10.30 15.42 10.96
CA THR A 22 -9.50 16.57 10.53
C THR A 22 -8.43 16.87 11.56
N PRO A 23 -7.14 16.97 11.19
CA PRO A 23 -6.08 17.32 12.12
C PRO A 23 -6.30 18.73 12.65
N ARG A 24 -6.21 18.91 13.98
CA ARG A 24 -6.48 20.19 14.65
C ARG A 24 -5.27 20.75 15.40
N SER A 25 -4.30 19.92 15.72
CA SER A 25 -3.05 20.37 16.34
C SER A 25 -1.95 20.53 15.29
N ALA A 26 -0.98 21.40 15.53
CA ALA A 26 0.19 21.55 14.66
C ALA A 26 0.92 20.21 14.45
N ARG A 27 1.00 19.39 15.50
CA ARG A 27 1.61 18.06 15.43
C ARG A 27 0.84 17.12 14.51
N ASP A 28 -0.50 17.11 14.59
CA ASP A 28 -1.34 16.24 13.74
C ASP A 28 -1.28 16.70 12.28
N ILE A 29 -1.23 18.02 12.04
CA ILE A 29 -1.06 18.59 10.69
C ILE A 29 0.27 18.16 10.09
N LEU A 30 1.38 18.25 10.84
CA LEU A 30 2.70 17.81 10.39
C LEU A 30 2.73 16.29 10.13
N ASN A 31 2.13 15.49 11.00
CA ASN A 31 2.01 14.05 10.78
C ASN A 31 1.24 13.76 9.48
N ARG A 32 0.11 14.43 9.27
CA ARG A 32 -0.69 14.25 8.05
C ARG A 32 0.04 14.69 6.79
N LEU A 33 0.76 15.79 6.86
CA LEU A 33 1.60 16.27 5.75
C LEU A 33 2.66 15.23 5.37
N ASN A 34 3.35 14.64 6.35
CA ASN A 34 4.32 13.59 6.12
C ASN A 34 3.70 12.33 5.49
N GLU A 35 2.51 11.91 5.96
CA GLU A 35 1.80 10.76 5.41
C GLU A 35 1.40 10.99 3.95
N VAL A 36 0.81 12.14 3.64
CA VAL A 36 0.40 12.50 2.28
C VAL A 36 1.60 12.59 1.35
N SER A 37 2.66 13.26 1.76
CA SER A 37 3.88 13.41 0.96
C SER A 37 4.56 12.06 0.68
N PHE A 38 4.62 11.18 1.68
CA PHE A 38 5.22 9.86 1.53
C PHE A 38 4.42 8.97 0.60
N ASN A 39 3.09 9.01 0.69
CA ASN A 39 2.23 8.15 -0.11
C ASN A 39 1.95 8.69 -1.53
N ALA A 40 2.27 9.97 -1.81
CA ALA A 40 1.90 10.63 -3.06
C ALA A 40 2.41 9.89 -4.31
N VAL A 41 3.68 9.46 -4.30
CA VAL A 41 4.30 8.75 -5.43
C VAL A 41 3.64 7.38 -5.62
N LEU A 42 3.49 6.61 -4.53
CA LEU A 42 2.85 5.30 -4.57
C LEU A 42 1.42 5.39 -5.11
N LEU A 43 0.62 6.32 -4.61
CA LEU A 43 -0.76 6.50 -5.06
C LEU A 43 -0.84 6.92 -6.53
N LYS A 44 0.09 7.76 -7.00
CA LYS A 44 0.18 8.13 -8.41
C LYS A 44 0.47 6.91 -9.29
N GLU A 45 1.41 6.06 -8.90
CA GLU A 45 1.75 4.84 -9.64
C GLU A 45 0.58 3.84 -9.65
N LEU A 46 -0.06 3.61 -8.51
CA LEU A 46 -1.21 2.72 -8.42
C LEU A 46 -2.40 3.21 -9.27
N ARG A 47 -2.66 4.52 -9.26
CA ARG A 47 -3.68 5.12 -10.13
C ARG A 47 -3.33 4.97 -11.61
N MET A 48 -2.08 5.13 -11.98
CA MET A 48 -1.64 4.92 -13.35
C MET A 48 -1.86 3.46 -13.79
N ILE A 49 -1.55 2.48 -12.93
CA ILE A 49 -1.83 1.06 -13.21
C ILE A 49 -3.33 0.83 -13.36
N ALA A 50 -4.16 1.39 -12.48
CA ALA A 50 -5.61 1.29 -12.57
C ALA A 50 -6.16 1.87 -13.89
N MET A 51 -5.67 3.03 -14.32
CA MET A 51 -6.04 3.64 -15.60
C MET A 51 -5.58 2.78 -16.80
N LEU A 52 -4.35 2.26 -16.77
CA LEU A 52 -3.85 1.39 -17.83
C LEU A 52 -4.67 0.11 -17.98
N ARG A 53 -5.20 -0.44 -16.88
CA ARG A 53 -6.13 -1.58 -16.93
C ARG A 53 -7.40 -1.29 -17.70
N GLN A 54 -7.91 -0.04 -17.64
CA GLN A 54 -9.14 0.35 -18.32
C GLN A 54 -8.95 0.58 -19.82
N VAL A 55 -7.73 0.99 -20.23
CA VAL A 55 -7.46 1.36 -21.63
C VAL A 55 -6.57 0.34 -22.37
N ALA A 56 -6.09 -0.70 -21.69
CA ALA A 56 -5.25 -1.70 -22.30
C ALA A 56 -6.02 -2.55 -23.31
N GLU A 57 -5.63 -2.48 -24.57
CA GLU A 57 -6.17 -3.34 -25.62
C GLU A 57 -5.56 -4.74 -25.55
N PRO A 58 -6.35 -5.81 -25.79
CA PRO A 58 -5.85 -7.16 -25.91
C PRO A 58 -4.81 -7.25 -27.05
N GLY A 59 -3.62 -7.74 -26.71
CA GLY A 59 -2.53 -7.93 -27.69
C GLY A 59 -1.47 -6.83 -27.75
N ASN A 60 -1.62 -5.73 -27.05
CA ASN A 60 -0.57 -4.74 -26.86
C ASN A 60 0.41 -5.22 -25.77
N CYS A 61 1.63 -5.65 -26.15
CA CYS A 61 2.59 -6.28 -25.25
C CYS A 61 2.94 -5.46 -24.01
N GLU A 62 3.05 -4.13 -24.10
CA GLU A 62 3.40 -3.30 -22.94
C GLU A 62 2.17 -2.99 -22.05
N GLY A 63 1.07 -2.59 -22.64
CA GLY A 63 -0.17 -2.30 -21.90
C GLY A 63 -0.74 -3.55 -21.21
N ALA A 64 -0.66 -4.71 -21.88
CA ALA A 64 -1.14 -5.97 -21.33
C ALA A 64 -0.33 -6.42 -20.09
N LEU A 65 1.00 -6.15 -20.05
CA LEU A 65 1.82 -6.45 -18.87
C LEU A 65 1.37 -5.63 -17.65
N TRP A 66 1.11 -4.35 -17.83
CA TRP A 66 0.66 -3.47 -16.74
C TRP A 66 -0.78 -3.79 -16.30
N ALA A 67 -1.65 -4.06 -17.27
CA ALA A 67 -3.02 -4.47 -17.00
C ALA A 67 -3.09 -5.82 -16.27
N GLY A 68 -2.17 -6.73 -16.56
CA GLY A 68 -2.08 -8.05 -15.94
C GLY A 68 -1.42 -8.08 -14.56
N MET A 69 -0.89 -6.94 -14.05
CA MET A 69 -0.29 -6.90 -12.72
C MET A 69 -1.32 -7.15 -11.63
N ARG A 70 -1.02 -8.08 -10.74
CA ARG A 70 -1.80 -8.36 -9.53
C ARG A 70 -1.18 -7.63 -8.36
N ILE A 71 -1.98 -6.80 -7.69
CA ILE A 71 -1.52 -5.99 -6.56
C ILE A 71 -2.15 -6.53 -5.28
N HIS A 72 -1.29 -6.74 -4.30
CA HIS A 72 -1.64 -7.17 -2.96
C HIS A 72 -1.15 -6.12 -1.96
N ARG A 73 -1.87 -5.92 -0.86
CA ARG A 73 -1.49 -4.93 0.15
C ARG A 73 -1.51 -5.55 1.53
N VAL A 74 -0.36 -5.49 2.21
CA VAL A 74 -0.23 -5.81 3.64
C VAL A 74 -0.19 -4.49 4.40
N THR A 75 -1.07 -4.31 5.37
CA THR A 75 -1.15 -3.10 6.20
C THR A 75 -1.56 -3.48 7.62
N SER A 76 -1.25 -2.61 8.59
CA SER A 76 -1.68 -2.73 9.97
C SER A 76 -2.36 -1.45 10.41
N GLU A 77 -3.54 -1.54 11.00
CA GLU A 77 -4.26 -0.40 11.55
C GLU A 77 -3.49 0.26 12.72
N GLU A 78 -2.76 -0.54 13.48
CA GLU A 78 -1.96 -0.04 14.61
C GLU A 78 -0.84 0.90 14.15
N MET A 79 -0.34 0.73 12.92
CA MET A 79 0.65 1.66 12.34
C MET A 79 0.08 3.08 12.18
N SER A 80 -1.24 3.22 12.03
CA SER A 80 -1.90 4.52 11.94
C SER A 80 -1.87 5.31 13.26
N LEU A 81 -1.70 4.62 14.38
CA LEU A 81 -1.60 5.24 15.71
C LEU A 81 -0.21 5.80 15.99
N LEU A 82 0.78 5.37 15.22
CA LEU A 82 2.15 5.84 15.36
C LEU A 82 2.33 7.17 14.61
N GLY A 83 2.85 8.17 15.30
CA GLY A 83 3.20 9.46 14.68
C GLY A 83 4.50 9.38 13.88
N ALA A 84 4.78 10.38 13.05
CA ALA A 84 6.02 10.46 12.25
C ALA A 84 7.30 10.39 13.12
N SER A 85 7.25 10.92 14.34
CA SER A 85 8.36 10.87 15.29
C SER A 85 8.73 9.45 15.74
N SER A 86 7.82 8.49 15.66
CA SER A 86 8.11 7.08 16.00
C SER A 86 9.19 6.46 15.12
N LYS A 87 9.40 6.99 13.91
CA LYS A 87 10.46 6.56 12.98
C LYS A 87 11.88 6.82 13.50
N LEU A 88 12.02 7.67 14.52
CA LEU A 88 13.29 8.01 15.15
C LEU A 88 13.56 7.19 16.42
N ILE A 89 12.64 6.33 16.83
CA ILE A 89 12.78 5.50 18.02
C ILE A 89 13.55 4.23 17.64
N ALA A 90 14.79 4.10 18.15
CA ALA A 90 15.65 2.95 17.91
C ALA A 90 15.75 2.02 19.13
N GLU A 91 14.80 2.11 20.07
CA GLU A 91 14.75 1.28 21.25
C GLU A 91 14.40 -0.17 20.87
N TRP A 92 15.16 -1.13 21.45
CA TRP A 92 15.00 -2.54 21.10
C TRP A 92 13.58 -3.08 21.33
N GLU A 93 12.95 -2.72 22.42
CA GLU A 93 11.59 -3.11 22.73
C GLU A 93 10.60 -2.61 21.67
N PHE A 94 10.77 -1.35 21.23
CA PHE A 94 9.95 -0.76 20.18
C PHE A 94 10.15 -1.48 18.83
N LEU A 95 11.38 -1.80 18.47
CA LEU A 95 11.70 -2.56 17.26
C LEU A 95 11.09 -3.97 17.31
N CYS A 96 11.14 -4.65 18.45
CA CYS A 96 10.49 -5.93 18.65
C CYS A 96 8.97 -5.82 18.49
N LYS A 97 8.36 -4.79 19.06
CA LYS A 97 6.92 -4.50 18.87
C LYS A 97 6.57 -4.32 17.39
N LEU A 98 7.33 -3.52 16.65
CA LEU A 98 7.11 -3.32 15.21
C LEU A 98 7.25 -4.62 14.42
N ARG A 99 8.24 -5.43 14.74
CA ARG A 99 8.42 -6.78 14.15
C ARG A 99 7.17 -7.64 14.37
N ASP A 100 6.65 -7.68 15.59
CA ASP A 100 5.53 -8.54 15.93
C ASP A 100 4.22 -8.03 15.30
N LEU A 101 4.03 -6.73 15.21
CA LEU A 101 2.95 -6.11 14.44
C LEU A 101 3.03 -6.47 12.95
N GLY A 102 4.23 -6.40 12.38
CA GLY A 102 4.44 -6.76 10.98
C GLY A 102 4.15 -8.23 10.70
N ARG A 103 4.56 -9.14 11.60
CA ARG A 103 4.26 -10.58 11.51
C ARG A 103 2.76 -10.84 11.58
N SER A 104 2.08 -10.26 12.57
CA SER A 104 0.63 -10.41 12.72
C SER A 104 -0.13 -9.89 11.49
N ALA A 105 0.27 -8.74 10.93
CA ALA A 105 -0.32 -8.22 9.71
C ALA A 105 -0.10 -9.13 8.50
N ALA A 106 1.11 -9.72 8.38
CA ALA A 106 1.42 -10.66 7.31
C ALA A 106 0.65 -11.98 7.46
N GLU A 107 0.53 -12.51 8.66
CA GLU A 107 -0.25 -13.72 8.96
C GLU A 107 -1.73 -13.51 8.64
N SER A 108 -2.31 -12.39 9.04
CA SER A 108 -3.69 -12.02 8.71
C SER A 108 -3.91 -11.89 7.20
N PHE A 109 -2.97 -11.26 6.51
CA PHE A 109 -3.01 -11.15 5.05
C PHE A 109 -2.95 -12.53 4.38
N LEU A 110 -2.02 -13.38 4.78
CA LEU A 110 -1.87 -14.73 4.21
C LEU A 110 -3.08 -15.61 4.50
N ALA A 111 -3.64 -15.53 5.71
CA ALA A 111 -4.85 -16.29 6.05
C ALA A 111 -6.04 -15.91 5.16
N ALA A 112 -6.17 -14.63 4.79
CA ALA A 112 -7.28 -14.14 3.97
C ALA A 112 -7.01 -14.26 2.46
N HIS A 113 -5.77 -14.09 2.00
CA HIS A 113 -5.45 -13.82 0.60
C HIS A 113 -4.35 -14.69 0.00
N ALA A 114 -3.85 -15.72 0.71
CA ALA A 114 -2.81 -16.60 0.13
C ALA A 114 -3.28 -17.26 -1.18
N SER A 115 -4.55 -17.63 -1.27
CA SER A 115 -5.14 -18.23 -2.48
C SER A 115 -5.32 -17.24 -3.64
N ASP A 116 -5.28 -15.93 -3.37
CA ASP A 116 -5.41 -14.90 -4.41
C ASP A 116 -4.07 -14.68 -5.15
N ILE A 117 -2.94 -14.95 -4.48
CA ILE A 117 -1.61 -14.81 -5.05
C ILE A 117 -1.47 -15.73 -6.27
N GLY A 118 -1.04 -15.19 -7.39
CA GLY A 118 -0.95 -15.91 -8.66
C GLY A 118 -2.27 -15.98 -9.44
N GLN A 119 -3.40 -15.64 -8.84
CA GLN A 119 -4.73 -15.74 -9.45
C GLN A 119 -5.35 -14.37 -9.73
N ARG A 120 -5.45 -13.52 -8.71
CA ARG A 120 -6.11 -12.20 -8.82
C ARG A 120 -5.52 -11.21 -7.82
N SER A 121 -5.75 -9.92 -8.05
CA SER A 121 -5.43 -8.88 -7.05
C SER A 121 -6.29 -9.06 -5.80
N SER A 122 -5.68 -8.94 -4.62
CA SER A 122 -6.41 -8.81 -3.35
C SER A 122 -6.67 -7.34 -2.97
N TYR A 123 -6.05 -6.39 -3.68
CA TYR A 123 -6.25 -4.97 -3.49
C TYR A 123 -7.03 -4.39 -4.67
N ASP A 124 -8.18 -3.75 -4.38
CA ASP A 124 -9.00 -3.09 -5.38
C ASP A 124 -8.42 -1.72 -5.75
N LEU A 125 -7.80 -1.66 -6.93
CA LEU A 125 -7.23 -0.42 -7.45
C LEU A 125 -8.28 0.54 -8.00
N ASP A 126 -9.45 0.05 -8.38
CA ASP A 126 -10.48 0.88 -9.02
C ASP A 126 -11.10 1.86 -8.03
N THR A 127 -11.03 1.54 -6.73
CA THR A 127 -11.42 2.48 -5.66
C THR A 127 -10.58 3.75 -5.67
N LEU A 128 -9.32 3.68 -6.12
CA LEU A 128 -8.42 4.84 -6.21
C LEU A 128 -8.82 5.83 -7.29
N LEU A 129 -9.64 5.42 -8.26
CA LEU A 129 -10.14 6.27 -9.34
C LEU A 129 -11.44 6.97 -8.98
N LYS A 130 -12.17 6.48 -7.98
CA LYS A 130 -13.49 7.04 -7.57
C LYS A 130 -13.40 8.35 -6.81
N GLY A 131 -12.23 8.80 -6.41
CA GLY A 131 -11.99 10.02 -5.65
C GLY A 131 -11.31 11.15 -6.44
N VAL A 132 -11.40 11.11 -7.76
CA VAL A 132 -10.84 12.14 -8.65
C VAL A 132 -11.95 12.90 -9.33
#